data_f97cd41ed9608893f13314cfea6cad98
#
_entry.id   f97cd41ed9608893f13314cfea6cad98
#
_cell.length_a   1.000
_cell.length_b   1.000
_cell.length_c   1.000
_cell.angle_alpha   90.00
_cell.angle_beta   90.00
_cell.angle_gamma   90.00
#
_symmetry.space_group_name_H-M   'P 1'
#
loop_
_entity.id
_entity.type
_entity.pdbx_description
1 polymer ?
#
loop_
_entity_poly.entity_id
_entity_poly.type
_entity_poly.pdbx_seq_one_letter_code
_entity_poly.pdbx_strand_id
1 'polypeptide(L)'
;MSQLILFQGDSITDAGRSRTDDYNLGAGYPVLLSARLGRDYGTKYSMINRGISGNRVVDLYARWKIDCLNLAPDIISILIGVNDVWHELMNKNGVDAPKFERVYNMLLEETREALPHARIMVLEPFVLLGHNTQEHWDYFRDEVTLRAQAARRVAKNAGATFVPLQVALEQAAATAPASHWLSDGVHPTPAGHQLIADAWMQAFAHMNT
;
A
#
# COMPACT_ATOMS: atom_id res chain seq x y z
N MET A 1 -4.55 1.77 26.44
CA MET A 1 -5.06 2.49 25.24
C MET A 1 -4.89 1.59 24.03
N SER A 2 -5.82 1.63 23.07
CA SER A 2 -5.67 0.86 21.82
C SER A 2 -4.59 1.50 20.94
N GLN A 3 -3.85 0.70 20.19
CA GLN A 3 -2.87 1.19 19.22
C GLN A 3 -3.57 1.49 17.89
N LEU A 4 -3.28 2.63 17.30
CA LEU A 4 -3.84 3.04 16.01
C LEU A 4 -3.00 2.49 14.84
N ILE A 5 -3.65 1.73 13.95
CA ILE A 5 -3.12 1.32 12.65
C ILE A 5 -3.71 2.22 11.58
N LEU A 6 -2.85 2.91 10.83
CA LEU A 6 -3.24 3.78 9.73
C LEU A 6 -2.86 3.13 8.40
N PHE A 7 -3.84 3.01 7.49
CA PHE A 7 -3.61 2.57 6.12
C PHE A 7 -3.57 3.77 5.18
N GLN A 8 -2.48 3.89 4.43
CA GLN A 8 -2.23 4.93 3.44
C GLN A 8 -1.97 4.30 2.08
N GLY A 9 -2.40 4.96 1.02
CA GLY A 9 -2.20 4.48 -0.34
C GLY A 9 -3.18 5.07 -1.35
N ASP A 10 -3.34 4.34 -2.42
CA ASP A 10 -4.18 4.67 -3.57
C ASP A 10 -5.53 3.89 -3.57
N SER A 11 -6.07 3.57 -4.76
CA SER A 11 -7.32 2.84 -4.94
C SER A 11 -7.31 1.43 -4.33
N ILE A 12 -6.15 0.78 -4.28
CA ILE A 12 -6.01 -0.56 -3.71
C ILE A 12 -6.25 -0.52 -2.19
N THR A 13 -5.80 0.54 -1.53
CA THR A 13 -6.03 0.76 -0.10
C THR A 13 -7.41 1.39 0.17
N ASP A 14 -7.83 2.35 -0.65
CA ASP A 14 -9.14 3.02 -0.58
C ASP A 14 -10.29 2.01 -0.60
N ALA A 15 -10.35 1.21 -1.68
CA ALA A 15 -11.35 0.16 -1.90
C ALA A 15 -12.79 0.56 -1.47
N GLY A 16 -13.19 1.81 -1.76
CA GLY A 16 -14.50 2.33 -1.45
C GLY A 16 -14.74 2.67 0.03
N ARG A 17 -13.68 3.01 0.78
CA ARG A 17 -13.84 3.48 2.17
C ARG A 17 -14.73 4.72 2.27
N SER A 18 -15.37 4.94 3.40
CA SER A 18 -16.09 6.19 3.68
C SER A 18 -15.11 7.37 3.84
N ARG A 19 -15.54 8.56 3.42
CA ARG A 19 -14.81 9.83 3.63
C ARG A 19 -15.27 10.54 4.91
N THR A 20 -16.38 10.12 5.48
CA THR A 20 -17.03 10.76 6.63
C THR A 20 -17.16 9.85 7.84
N ASP A 21 -16.85 8.56 7.69
CA ASP A 21 -16.90 7.56 8.76
C ASP A 21 -15.59 6.76 8.76
N ASP A 22 -14.71 7.05 9.72
CA ASP A 22 -13.42 6.39 9.87
C ASP A 22 -13.51 4.90 10.25
N TYR A 23 -14.66 4.43 10.73
CA TYR A 23 -14.91 3.01 11.02
C TYR A 23 -15.21 2.20 9.75
N ASN A 24 -15.60 2.85 8.66
CA ASN A 24 -15.79 2.20 7.37
C ASN A 24 -14.46 2.16 6.60
N LEU A 25 -13.80 1.00 6.67
CA LEU A 25 -12.47 0.77 6.06
C LEU A 25 -12.53 0.42 4.57
N GLY A 26 -13.72 0.37 3.95
CA GLY A 26 -13.92 -0.08 2.57
C GLY A 26 -14.06 -1.60 2.44
N ALA A 27 -13.85 -2.11 1.22
CA ALA A 27 -14.01 -3.53 0.89
C ALA A 27 -12.67 -4.24 0.57
N GLY A 28 -11.54 -3.61 0.90
CA GLY A 28 -10.19 -4.10 0.58
C GLY A 28 -9.49 -4.80 1.75
N TYR A 29 -8.17 -4.99 1.62
CA TYR A 29 -7.35 -5.64 2.65
C TYR A 29 -7.44 -4.97 4.05
N PRO A 30 -7.69 -3.65 4.21
CA PRO A 30 -7.83 -3.05 5.54
C PRO A 30 -8.96 -3.64 6.36
N VAL A 31 -10.14 -3.92 5.74
CA VAL A 31 -11.27 -4.54 6.48
C VAL A 31 -10.98 -6.00 6.82
N LEU A 32 -10.28 -6.74 5.98
CA LEU A 32 -9.87 -8.13 6.25
C LEU A 32 -8.90 -8.18 7.44
N LEU A 33 -7.95 -7.25 7.50
CA LEU A 33 -7.04 -7.09 8.63
C LEU A 33 -7.77 -6.69 9.91
N SER A 34 -8.77 -5.79 9.82
CA SER A 34 -9.60 -5.41 10.97
C SER A 34 -10.34 -6.61 11.56
N ALA A 35 -10.94 -7.42 10.69
CA ALA A 35 -11.63 -8.65 11.13
C ALA A 35 -10.65 -9.63 11.79
N ARG A 36 -9.47 -9.84 11.20
CA ARG A 36 -8.45 -10.76 11.71
C ARG A 36 -7.87 -10.29 13.05
N LEU A 37 -7.42 -9.03 13.12
CA LEU A 37 -6.82 -8.48 14.34
C LEU A 37 -7.85 -8.31 15.45
N GLY A 38 -9.11 -7.95 15.12
CA GLY A 38 -10.20 -7.89 16.10
C GLY A 38 -10.50 -9.26 16.73
N ARG A 39 -10.48 -10.34 15.93
CA ARG A 39 -10.62 -11.70 16.42
C ARG A 39 -9.44 -12.13 17.31
N ASP A 40 -8.21 -11.85 16.85
CA ASP A 40 -7.01 -12.42 17.47
C ASP A 40 -6.53 -11.60 18.69
N TYR A 41 -6.83 -10.30 18.73
CA TYR A 41 -6.32 -9.36 19.76
C TYR A 41 -7.40 -8.49 20.43
N GLY A 42 -8.67 -8.71 20.11
CA GLY A 42 -9.79 -7.95 20.70
C GLY A 42 -9.70 -6.45 20.37
N THR A 43 -9.76 -5.61 21.38
CA THR A 43 -9.76 -4.14 21.24
C THR A 43 -8.36 -3.52 21.28
N LYS A 44 -7.31 -4.33 21.15
CA LYS A 44 -5.92 -3.85 21.20
C LYS A 44 -5.56 -2.87 20.07
N TYR A 45 -6.18 -3.04 18.90
CA TYR A 45 -5.93 -2.21 17.73
C TYR A 45 -7.21 -1.50 17.27
N SER A 46 -7.09 -0.22 16.96
CA SER A 46 -8.06 0.56 16.18
C SER A 46 -7.48 0.84 14.80
N MET A 47 -8.32 1.06 13.78
CA MET A 47 -7.87 1.19 12.40
C MET A 47 -8.55 2.36 11.70
N ILE A 48 -7.77 3.08 10.89
CA ILE A 48 -8.25 4.14 10.01
C ILE A 48 -7.69 3.90 8.61
N ASN A 49 -8.54 4.04 7.59
CA ASN A 49 -8.14 3.98 6.20
C ASN A 49 -8.15 5.40 5.59
N ARG A 50 -6.99 5.85 5.11
CA ARG A 50 -6.79 7.13 4.42
C ARG A 50 -6.33 6.94 2.97
N GLY A 51 -6.53 5.76 2.37
CA GLY A 51 -6.34 5.54 0.94
C GLY A 51 -7.17 6.50 0.10
N ILE A 52 -6.65 6.99 -1.02
CA ILE A 52 -7.35 7.83 -1.99
C ILE A 52 -7.05 7.32 -3.39
N SER A 53 -8.09 6.88 -4.10
CA SER A 53 -7.99 6.37 -5.47
C SER A 53 -7.25 7.34 -6.38
N GLY A 54 -6.33 6.84 -7.21
CA GLY A 54 -5.53 7.62 -8.14
C GLY A 54 -4.30 8.29 -7.53
N ASN A 55 -4.08 8.24 -6.20
CA ASN A 55 -2.91 8.89 -5.61
C ASN A 55 -1.59 8.27 -6.09
N ARG A 56 -0.63 9.14 -6.37
CA ARG A 56 0.79 8.88 -6.58
C ARG A 56 1.54 9.22 -5.28
N VAL A 57 2.82 8.92 -5.22
CA VAL A 57 3.64 9.27 -4.05
C VAL A 57 3.62 10.78 -3.74
N VAL A 58 3.59 11.64 -4.77
CA VAL A 58 3.53 13.10 -4.62
C VAL A 58 2.21 13.58 -4.04
N ASP A 59 1.10 12.93 -4.39
CA ASP A 59 -0.23 13.22 -3.85
C ASP A 59 -0.34 12.78 -2.39
N LEU A 60 0.27 11.64 -2.06
CA LEU A 60 0.39 11.15 -0.70
C LEU A 60 1.18 12.15 0.17
N TYR A 61 2.32 12.63 -0.33
CA TYR A 61 3.15 13.61 0.35
C TYR A 61 2.40 14.93 0.60
N ALA A 62 1.66 15.43 -0.38
CA ALA A 62 0.92 16.69 -0.28
C ALA A 62 -0.12 16.71 0.87
N ARG A 63 -0.67 15.55 1.25
CA ARG A 63 -1.66 15.41 2.33
C ARG A 63 -1.11 14.76 3.59
N TRP A 64 0.20 14.46 3.64
CA TRP A 64 0.79 13.61 4.67
C TRP A 64 0.59 14.13 6.08
N LYS A 65 0.74 15.45 6.25
CA LYS A 65 0.58 16.08 7.58
C LYS A 65 -0.82 15.86 8.16
N ILE A 66 -1.86 16.14 7.37
CA ILE A 66 -3.25 16.05 7.85
C ILE A 66 -3.75 14.60 7.96
N ASP A 67 -3.37 13.76 6.99
CA ASP A 67 -3.88 12.39 6.87
C ASP A 67 -3.00 11.34 7.56
N CYS A 68 -1.84 11.74 8.11
CA CYS A 68 -0.95 10.83 8.84
C CYS A 68 -0.40 11.46 10.12
N LEU A 69 0.43 12.49 10.03
CA LEU A 69 1.16 12.99 11.19
C LEU A 69 0.24 13.49 12.31
N ASN A 70 -0.83 14.21 11.95
CA ASN A 70 -1.80 14.73 12.92
C ASN A 70 -2.65 13.64 13.57
N LEU A 71 -2.75 12.45 12.98
CA LEU A 71 -3.44 11.30 13.56
C LEU A 71 -2.59 10.54 14.57
N ALA A 72 -1.28 10.79 14.56
CA ALA A 72 -0.29 10.17 15.46
C ALA A 72 -0.44 8.64 15.58
N PRO A 73 -0.43 7.87 14.46
CA PRO A 73 -0.60 6.43 14.50
C PRO A 73 0.60 5.70 15.11
N ASP A 74 0.34 4.57 15.77
CA ASP A 74 1.36 3.65 16.27
C ASP A 74 1.96 2.77 15.16
N ILE A 75 1.14 2.47 14.13
CA ILE A 75 1.54 1.64 12.99
C ILE A 75 1.03 2.31 11.71
N ILE A 76 1.92 2.47 10.73
CA ILE A 76 1.60 3.05 9.43
C ILE A 76 1.84 2.00 8.35
N SER A 77 0.83 1.71 7.55
CA SER A 77 0.88 0.80 6.41
C SER A 77 0.72 1.59 5.13
N ILE A 78 1.71 1.54 4.22
CA ILE A 78 1.74 2.36 3.00
C ILE A 78 1.84 1.45 1.78
N LEU A 79 0.86 1.53 0.87
CA LEU A 79 0.88 0.88 -0.45
C LEU A 79 0.67 1.92 -1.52
N ILE A 80 1.73 2.27 -2.26
CA ILE A 80 1.75 3.33 -3.27
C ILE A 80 2.76 3.02 -4.37
N GLY A 81 2.52 3.47 -5.61
CA GLY A 81 3.52 3.41 -6.68
C GLY A 81 2.98 2.99 -8.05
N VAL A 82 1.85 2.29 -8.13
CA VAL A 82 1.28 1.86 -9.40
C VAL A 82 0.79 3.06 -10.23
N ASN A 83 0.19 4.07 -9.59
CA ASN A 83 -0.31 5.27 -10.27
C ASN A 83 0.82 6.22 -10.70
N ASP A 84 1.98 6.14 -10.09
CA ASP A 84 3.19 6.85 -10.51
C ASP A 84 3.62 6.44 -11.93
N VAL A 85 3.30 5.20 -12.32
CA VAL A 85 3.47 4.67 -13.68
C VAL A 85 2.23 4.90 -14.54
N TRP A 86 1.06 4.56 -14.03
CA TRP A 86 -0.19 4.59 -14.80
C TRP A 86 -0.53 5.99 -15.31
N HIS A 87 -0.36 7.01 -14.47
CA HIS A 87 -0.62 8.39 -14.87
C HIS A 87 0.37 8.90 -15.93
N GLU A 88 1.60 8.33 -16.03
CA GLU A 88 2.50 8.65 -17.13
C GLU A 88 1.95 8.15 -18.46
N LEU A 89 1.47 6.91 -18.49
CA LEU A 89 0.89 6.32 -19.70
C LEU A 89 -0.37 7.07 -20.15
N MET A 90 -1.25 7.40 -19.23
CA MET A 90 -2.55 8.00 -19.55
C MET A 90 -2.48 9.50 -19.84
N ASN A 91 -1.71 10.26 -19.06
CA ASN A 91 -1.83 11.71 -19.00
C ASN A 91 -0.48 12.45 -19.03
N LYS A 92 0.63 11.75 -19.19
CA LYS A 92 1.99 12.31 -19.05
C LYS A 92 2.20 13.02 -17.70
N ASN A 93 1.60 12.48 -16.66
CA ASN A 93 1.62 13.02 -15.30
C ASN A 93 2.04 11.97 -14.27
N GLY A 94 2.97 11.10 -14.67
CA GLY A 94 3.59 10.11 -13.78
C GLY A 94 4.65 10.72 -12.88
N VAL A 95 5.28 9.84 -12.10
CA VAL A 95 6.43 10.18 -11.27
C VAL A 95 7.52 9.16 -11.58
N ASP A 96 8.63 9.60 -12.15
CA ASP A 96 9.78 8.74 -12.46
C ASP A 96 10.37 8.09 -11.18
N ALA A 97 11.05 6.95 -11.35
CA ALA A 97 11.54 6.18 -10.20
C ALA A 97 12.53 6.96 -9.31
N PRO A 98 13.46 7.77 -9.82
CA PRO A 98 14.32 8.61 -8.99
C PRO A 98 13.55 9.66 -8.17
N LYS A 99 12.53 10.30 -8.76
CA LYS A 99 11.67 11.27 -8.06
C LYS A 99 10.77 10.56 -7.03
N PHE A 100 10.20 9.41 -7.40
CA PHE A 100 9.42 8.57 -6.49
C PHE A 100 10.23 8.23 -5.23
N GLU A 101 11.47 7.77 -5.40
CA GLU A 101 12.35 7.42 -4.27
C GLU A 101 12.66 8.64 -3.39
N ARG A 102 12.97 9.81 -4.00
CA ARG A 102 13.24 11.04 -3.24
C ARG A 102 12.03 11.48 -2.41
N VAL A 103 10.85 11.55 -3.03
CA VAL A 103 9.63 12.00 -2.33
C VAL A 103 9.23 11.01 -1.24
N TYR A 104 9.40 9.71 -1.48
CA TYR A 104 9.07 8.70 -0.49
C TYR A 104 10.07 8.73 0.70
N ASN A 105 11.36 8.96 0.46
CA ASN A 105 12.33 9.18 1.54
C ASN A 105 11.95 10.41 2.38
N MET A 106 11.65 11.56 1.76
CA MET A 106 11.20 12.77 2.48
C MET A 106 9.98 12.48 3.37
N LEU A 107 9.00 11.73 2.84
CA LEU A 107 7.80 11.35 3.57
C LEU A 107 8.13 10.51 4.82
N LEU A 108 9.03 9.54 4.71
CA LEU A 108 9.41 8.70 5.84
C LEU A 108 10.36 9.41 6.82
N GLU A 109 11.21 10.32 6.35
CA GLU A 109 12.05 11.17 7.19
C GLU A 109 11.19 12.07 8.08
N GLU A 110 10.24 12.82 7.51
CA GLU A 110 9.28 13.63 8.27
C GLU A 110 8.47 12.77 9.27
N THR A 111 8.12 11.54 8.87
CA THR A 111 7.42 10.62 9.77
C THR A 111 8.29 10.23 10.96
N ARG A 112 9.57 9.93 10.76
CA ARG A 112 10.50 9.58 11.82
C ARG A 112 10.78 10.74 12.77
N GLU A 113 10.84 11.96 12.22
CA GLU A 113 11.00 13.18 13.03
C GLU A 113 9.78 13.43 13.92
N ALA A 114 8.57 13.35 13.34
CA ALA A 114 7.33 13.65 14.04
C ALA A 114 6.83 12.50 14.94
N LEU A 115 7.05 11.25 14.52
CA LEU A 115 6.53 10.03 15.15
C LEU A 115 7.66 8.99 15.31
N PRO A 116 8.68 9.23 16.16
CA PRO A 116 9.87 8.37 16.25
C PRO A 116 9.58 6.94 16.68
N HIS A 117 8.46 6.71 17.37
CA HIS A 117 8.06 5.38 17.85
C HIS A 117 7.10 4.65 16.91
N ALA A 118 6.60 5.30 15.85
CA ALA A 118 5.70 4.67 14.89
C ALA A 118 6.41 3.53 14.14
N ARG A 119 5.76 2.38 14.06
CA ARG A 119 6.22 1.26 13.25
C ARG A 119 5.68 1.45 11.83
N ILE A 120 6.54 1.34 10.83
CA ILE A 120 6.18 1.61 9.45
C ILE A 120 6.30 0.31 8.62
N MET A 121 5.29 0.01 7.83
CA MET A 121 5.25 -1.05 6.84
C MET A 121 5.12 -0.42 5.45
N VAL A 122 6.06 -0.70 4.57
CA VAL A 122 6.07 -0.30 3.17
C VAL A 122 5.72 -1.53 2.34
N LEU A 123 4.53 -1.52 1.72
CA LEU A 123 4.07 -2.60 0.88
C LEU A 123 4.57 -2.39 -0.55
N GLU A 124 4.98 -3.49 -1.18
CA GLU A 124 5.48 -3.49 -2.54
C GLU A 124 4.37 -3.10 -3.54
N PRO A 125 4.54 -2.07 -4.39
CA PRO A 125 3.67 -1.88 -5.55
C PRO A 125 3.85 -3.04 -6.52
N PHE A 126 2.74 -3.49 -7.13
CA PHE A 126 2.66 -4.70 -7.94
C PHE A 126 1.80 -4.49 -9.18
N VAL A 127 1.93 -5.40 -10.15
CA VAL A 127 1.11 -5.45 -11.36
C VAL A 127 1.11 -6.87 -11.93
N LEU A 128 0.00 -7.30 -12.53
CA LEU A 128 -0.08 -8.49 -13.37
C LEU A 128 -0.56 -8.12 -14.79
N LEU A 129 -0.34 -9.01 -15.74
CA LEU A 129 -0.94 -8.88 -17.07
C LEU A 129 -2.46 -8.98 -16.96
N GLY A 130 -3.16 -7.93 -17.38
CA GLY A 130 -4.60 -7.83 -17.31
C GLY A 130 -5.17 -6.83 -18.32
N HIS A 131 -6.47 -6.63 -18.30
CA HIS A 131 -7.16 -5.80 -19.28
C HIS A 131 -6.59 -4.38 -19.38
N ASN A 132 -6.26 -3.74 -18.26
CA ASN A 132 -5.77 -2.37 -18.25
C ASN A 132 -4.25 -2.25 -18.38
N THR A 133 -3.52 -3.36 -18.37
CA THR A 133 -2.04 -3.35 -18.41
C THR A 133 -1.48 -3.93 -19.72
N GLN A 134 -2.28 -4.67 -20.52
CA GLN A 134 -1.83 -5.44 -21.67
C GLN A 134 -1.29 -4.60 -22.82
N GLU A 135 -1.84 -3.40 -23.06
CA GLU A 135 -1.47 -2.55 -24.19
C GLU A 135 -0.01 -2.08 -24.10
N HIS A 136 0.47 -1.81 -22.90
CA HIS A 136 1.84 -1.35 -22.62
C HIS A 136 2.54 -2.25 -21.59
N TRP A 137 2.30 -3.56 -21.65
CA TRP A 137 2.69 -4.51 -20.61
C TRP A 137 4.14 -4.43 -20.20
N ASP A 138 5.07 -4.49 -21.16
CA ASP A 138 6.50 -4.51 -20.83
C ASP A 138 6.94 -3.22 -20.12
N TYR A 139 6.49 -2.06 -20.61
CA TYR A 139 6.75 -0.78 -19.96
C TYR A 139 6.14 -0.73 -18.56
N PHE A 140 4.87 -1.13 -18.43
CA PHE A 140 4.15 -1.07 -17.15
C PHE A 140 4.83 -1.96 -16.09
N ARG A 141 5.13 -3.21 -16.45
CA ARG A 141 5.84 -4.16 -15.59
C ARG A 141 7.21 -3.64 -15.16
N ASP A 142 8.02 -3.19 -16.11
CA ASP A 142 9.39 -2.74 -15.85
C ASP A 142 9.40 -1.49 -14.96
N GLU A 143 8.53 -0.54 -15.25
CA GLU A 143 8.42 0.69 -14.47
C GLU A 143 7.84 0.47 -13.06
N VAL A 144 6.85 -0.40 -12.87
CA VAL A 144 6.37 -0.79 -11.54
C VAL A 144 7.48 -1.50 -10.76
N THR A 145 8.26 -2.36 -11.43
CA THR A 145 9.42 -3.02 -10.81
C THR A 145 10.44 -2.00 -10.30
N LEU A 146 10.72 -0.92 -11.04
CA LEU A 146 11.60 0.15 -10.57
C LEU A 146 11.05 0.86 -9.33
N ARG A 147 9.71 1.11 -9.24
CA ARG A 147 9.08 1.68 -8.04
C ARG A 147 9.12 0.70 -6.86
N ALA A 148 8.94 -0.60 -7.10
CA ALA A 148 9.05 -1.64 -6.08
C ALA A 148 10.47 -1.69 -5.48
N GLN A 149 11.50 -1.63 -6.34
CA GLN A 149 12.89 -1.57 -5.90
C GLN A 149 13.19 -0.29 -5.11
N ALA A 150 12.67 0.86 -5.55
CA ALA A 150 12.79 2.13 -4.82
C ALA A 150 12.10 2.05 -3.45
N ALA A 151 10.85 1.55 -3.39
CA ALA A 151 10.12 1.35 -2.14
C ALA A 151 10.88 0.45 -1.16
N ARG A 152 11.52 -0.62 -1.66
CA ARG A 152 12.37 -1.50 -0.83
C ARG A 152 13.59 -0.76 -0.27
N ARG A 153 14.27 0.09 -1.06
CA ARG A 153 15.40 0.90 -0.58
C ARG A 153 14.95 1.92 0.47
N VAL A 154 13.83 2.61 0.19
CA VAL A 154 13.22 3.57 1.11
C VAL A 154 12.86 2.91 2.45
N ALA A 155 12.23 1.74 2.43
CA ALA A 155 11.92 0.98 3.64
C ALA A 155 13.19 0.66 4.43
N LYS A 156 14.24 0.17 3.75
CA LYS A 156 15.53 -0.13 4.39
C LYS A 156 16.17 1.10 5.04
N ASN A 157 16.19 2.23 4.32
CA ASN A 157 16.80 3.48 4.80
C ASN A 157 16.08 4.01 6.05
N ALA A 158 14.75 3.92 6.09
CA ALA A 158 13.93 4.39 7.21
C ALA A 158 13.79 3.38 8.36
N GLY A 159 14.42 2.20 8.30
CA GLY A 159 14.20 1.13 9.27
C GLY A 159 12.74 0.66 9.32
N ALA A 160 12.06 0.68 8.17
CA ALA A 160 10.69 0.21 8.02
C ALA A 160 10.65 -1.25 7.55
N THR A 161 9.56 -1.95 7.85
CA THR A 161 9.34 -3.32 7.38
C THR A 161 8.85 -3.29 5.94
N PHE A 162 9.57 -3.93 5.02
CA PHE A 162 9.11 -4.10 3.64
C PHE A 162 8.24 -5.36 3.52
N VAL A 163 7.07 -5.23 2.87
CA VAL A 163 6.12 -6.33 2.64
C VAL A 163 6.13 -6.69 1.16
N PRO A 164 6.78 -7.80 0.74
CA PRO A 164 6.80 -8.22 -0.65
C PRO A 164 5.42 -8.73 -1.09
N LEU A 165 4.96 -8.32 -2.28
CA LEU A 165 3.65 -8.70 -2.82
C LEU A 165 3.72 -9.28 -4.24
N GLN A 166 4.64 -8.80 -5.09
CA GLN A 166 4.70 -9.17 -6.50
C GLN A 166 4.85 -10.69 -6.69
N VAL A 167 5.82 -11.29 -6.01
CA VAL A 167 6.09 -12.75 -6.11
C VAL A 167 4.89 -13.57 -5.63
N ALA A 168 4.21 -13.15 -4.56
CA ALA A 168 3.03 -13.86 -4.07
C ALA A 168 1.88 -13.85 -5.10
N LEU A 169 1.67 -12.71 -5.77
CA LEU A 169 0.66 -12.56 -6.82
C LEU A 169 1.02 -13.37 -8.08
N GLU A 170 2.30 -13.40 -8.48
CA GLU A 170 2.77 -14.22 -9.61
C GLU A 170 2.59 -15.72 -9.33
N GLN A 171 2.93 -16.17 -8.13
CA GLN A 171 2.70 -17.55 -7.70
C GLN A 171 1.21 -17.91 -7.69
N ALA A 172 0.37 -17.01 -7.20
CA ALA A 172 -1.08 -17.19 -7.23
C ALA A 172 -1.62 -17.25 -8.67
N ALA A 173 -1.12 -16.39 -9.57
CA ALA A 173 -1.50 -16.38 -10.99
C ALA A 173 -1.09 -17.65 -11.74
N ALA A 174 -0.16 -18.45 -11.21
CA ALA A 174 0.12 -19.78 -11.74
C ALA A 174 -0.96 -20.82 -11.38
N THR A 175 -1.83 -20.56 -10.41
CA THR A 175 -2.89 -21.48 -9.96
C THR A 175 -4.28 -21.14 -10.49
N ALA A 176 -4.50 -19.88 -10.87
CA ALA A 176 -5.76 -19.38 -11.44
C ALA A 176 -5.45 -18.17 -12.35
N PRO A 177 -6.34 -17.82 -13.30
CA PRO A 177 -6.13 -16.67 -14.18
C PRO A 177 -5.81 -15.38 -13.40
N ALA A 178 -4.95 -14.53 -13.94
CA ALA A 178 -4.57 -13.27 -13.28
C ALA A 178 -5.78 -12.42 -12.86
N SER A 179 -6.86 -12.42 -13.67
CA SER A 179 -8.11 -11.72 -13.38
C SER A 179 -8.88 -12.25 -12.16
N HIS A 180 -8.56 -13.46 -11.68
CA HIS A 180 -9.09 -13.97 -10.42
C HIS A 180 -8.47 -13.22 -9.21
N TRP A 181 -7.26 -12.74 -9.35
CA TRP A 181 -6.50 -12.06 -8.31
C TRP A 181 -6.52 -10.54 -8.45
N LEU A 182 -6.28 -10.04 -9.66
CA LEU A 182 -6.35 -8.63 -10.02
C LEU A 182 -7.32 -8.46 -11.21
N SER A 183 -8.48 -7.86 -10.97
CA SER A 183 -9.59 -7.80 -11.94
C SER A 183 -9.20 -7.22 -13.31
N ASP A 184 -8.24 -6.31 -13.33
CA ASP A 184 -7.79 -5.58 -14.52
C ASP A 184 -6.26 -5.57 -14.71
N GLY A 185 -5.55 -6.28 -13.83
CA GLY A 185 -4.09 -6.32 -13.77
C GLY A 185 -3.49 -5.43 -12.66
N VAL A 186 -4.31 -4.56 -12.03
CA VAL A 186 -3.91 -3.65 -10.95
C VAL A 186 -4.79 -3.80 -9.72
N HIS A 187 -6.12 -3.74 -9.88
CA HIS A 187 -7.06 -3.70 -8.75
C HIS A 187 -7.38 -5.11 -8.24
N PRO A 188 -7.09 -5.39 -6.96
CA PRO A 188 -7.35 -6.71 -6.39
C PRO A 188 -8.85 -7.03 -6.33
N THR A 189 -9.18 -8.28 -6.64
CA THR A 189 -10.46 -8.90 -6.28
C THR A 189 -10.46 -9.19 -4.76
N PRO A 190 -11.56 -9.66 -4.17
CA PRO A 190 -11.56 -10.14 -2.78
C PRO A 190 -10.45 -11.17 -2.51
N ALA A 191 -10.17 -12.07 -3.47
CA ALA A 191 -9.08 -13.06 -3.34
C ALA A 191 -7.70 -12.38 -3.37
N GLY A 192 -7.49 -11.40 -4.24
CA GLY A 192 -6.25 -10.60 -4.28
C GLY A 192 -6.05 -9.78 -3.00
N HIS A 193 -7.11 -9.17 -2.48
CA HIS A 193 -7.04 -8.47 -1.19
C HIS A 193 -6.69 -9.41 -0.03
N GLN A 194 -7.15 -10.67 -0.06
CA GLN A 194 -6.77 -11.65 0.95
C GLN A 194 -5.28 -11.98 0.90
N LEU A 195 -4.68 -12.12 -0.30
CA LEU A 195 -3.22 -12.31 -0.42
C LEU A 195 -2.44 -11.13 0.19
N ILE A 196 -2.88 -9.90 -0.05
CA ILE A 196 -2.25 -8.71 0.55
C ILE A 196 -2.38 -8.77 2.09
N ALA A 197 -3.57 -9.12 2.60
CA ALA A 197 -3.80 -9.23 4.04
C ALA A 197 -2.92 -10.32 4.69
N ASP A 198 -2.75 -11.46 4.02
CA ASP A 198 -1.91 -12.55 4.53
C ASP A 198 -0.42 -12.17 4.56
N ALA A 199 0.10 -11.53 3.51
CA ALA A 199 1.46 -11.01 3.48
C ALA A 199 1.69 -9.94 4.56
N TRP A 200 0.71 -9.04 4.74
CA TRP A 200 0.74 -8.02 5.79
C TRP A 200 0.80 -8.66 7.18
N MET A 201 -0.02 -9.67 7.46
CA MET A 201 -0.05 -10.38 8.75
C MET A 201 1.26 -11.11 9.04
N GLN A 202 1.91 -11.71 8.04
CA GLN A 202 3.22 -12.31 8.19
C GLN A 202 4.27 -11.28 8.63
N ALA A 203 4.32 -10.13 7.93
CA ALA A 203 5.23 -9.05 8.27
C ALA A 203 4.94 -8.45 9.66
N PHE A 204 3.67 -8.30 10.00
CA PHE A 204 3.22 -7.81 11.30
C PHE A 204 3.65 -8.73 12.45
N ALA A 205 3.59 -10.05 12.27
CA ALA A 205 4.06 -11.00 13.27
C ALA A 205 5.56 -10.81 13.56
N HIS A 206 6.38 -10.61 12.52
CA HIS A 206 7.83 -10.37 12.67
C HIS A 206 8.16 -9.01 13.31
N MET A 207 7.31 -8.00 13.17
CA MET A 207 7.51 -6.71 13.84
C MET A 207 7.28 -6.76 15.35
N ASN A 208 6.60 -7.78 15.85
CA ASN A 208 6.23 -7.92 17.26
C ASN A 208 7.11 -8.93 18.03
N THR A 209 8.07 -9.54 17.34
CA THR A 209 9.13 -10.41 17.92
C THR A 209 10.39 -9.59 18.19
#